data_610b3a2e32dc4d035db06f1098447075
#
_entry.id   610b3a2e32dc4d035db06f1098447075
#
_cell.length_a   1.000
_cell.length_b   1.000
_cell.length_c   1.000
_cell.angle_alpha   90.00
_cell.angle_beta   90.00
_cell.angle_gamma   90.00
#
_symmetry.space_group_name_H-M   'P 1'
#
loop_
_entity.id
_entity.type
_entity.pdbx_description
1 polymer ?
#
loop_
_entity_poly.entity_id
_entity_poly.type
_entity_poly.pdbx_seq_one_letter_code
_entity_poly.pdbx_strand_id
1 'polypeptide(L)'
;MGLASMNHIEAAVSAYDWLADQQTSSGGWYVAYDHSGVTDDSRIETNFVAYVAVGIWHLYLVTKDRDLLGRYWDMVNQAINFVIERQASTGEIYWAEDKTLGLRKDALVTGCSSIYLSLLCGTKIAAALTKPQARWQQSAKRLRVAITDHPEAFDRTWPSKARFSMDWFYPVLTGVITGDNARSRIDARWNEFVVSGLGCRCVNDEPWVTIAETCELVMSLSAIGDFDRANALFEWIQQFRADDGSYWTGYVYKDEVPWPDERTTWTAGAVLLASDTLTGRTAGSQLFLADR
;
A
#
# COMPACT_ATOMS: atom_id res chain seq x y z
N MET A 1 8.42 -5.98 4.20
CA MET A 1 9.11 -5.32 3.07
C MET A 1 10.32 -4.53 3.57
N GLY A 2 10.22 -3.49 4.40
CA GLY A 2 11.35 -2.71 4.88
C GLY A 2 12.50 -3.53 5.48
N LEU A 3 12.20 -4.54 6.30
CA LEU A 3 13.22 -5.47 6.83
C LEU A 3 14.00 -6.16 5.70
N ALA A 4 13.31 -6.64 4.67
CA ALA A 4 13.97 -7.30 3.53
C ALA A 4 14.86 -6.33 2.74
N SER A 5 14.40 -5.08 2.48
CA SER A 5 15.22 -4.04 1.84
C SER A 5 16.50 -3.72 2.62
N MET A 6 16.50 -3.96 3.93
CA MET A 6 17.66 -3.77 4.82
C MET A 6 18.45 -5.06 5.06
N ASN A 7 18.19 -6.11 4.28
CA ASN A 7 18.85 -7.43 4.38
C ASN A 7 18.57 -8.19 5.71
N HIS A 8 17.51 -7.83 6.43
CA HIS A 8 17.01 -8.60 7.59
C HIS A 8 16.02 -9.67 7.13
N ILE A 9 16.50 -10.62 6.32
CA ILE A 9 15.66 -11.61 5.63
C ILE A 9 14.98 -12.55 6.63
N GLU A 10 15.70 -13.05 7.62
CA GLU A 10 15.15 -13.95 8.64
C GLU A 10 14.00 -13.31 9.41
N ALA A 11 14.15 -12.04 9.81
CA ALA A 11 13.09 -11.30 10.49
C ALA A 11 11.87 -11.06 9.57
N ALA A 12 12.11 -10.79 8.27
CA ALA A 12 11.03 -10.66 7.29
C ALA A 12 10.28 -11.99 7.09
N VAL A 13 11.01 -13.10 7.00
CA VAL A 13 10.44 -14.46 6.90
C VAL A 13 9.61 -14.80 8.15
N SER A 14 10.15 -14.56 9.34
CA SER A 14 9.41 -14.79 10.60
C SER A 14 8.10 -14.01 10.69
N ALA A 15 8.08 -12.77 10.17
CA ALA A 15 6.84 -11.98 10.11
C ALA A 15 5.81 -12.58 9.14
N TYR A 16 6.26 -13.12 7.98
CA TYR A 16 5.35 -13.81 7.05
C TYR A 16 4.90 -15.16 7.57
N ASP A 17 5.73 -15.88 8.33
CA ASP A 17 5.32 -17.12 9.00
C ASP A 17 4.19 -16.85 9.99
N TRP A 18 4.35 -15.79 10.81
CA TRP A 18 3.29 -15.38 11.72
C TRP A 18 1.99 -15.03 10.97
N LEU A 19 2.08 -14.31 9.85
CA LEU A 19 0.90 -14.03 9.02
C LEU A 19 0.27 -15.32 8.48
N ALA A 20 1.07 -16.29 8.04
CA ALA A 20 0.55 -17.57 7.56
C ALA A 20 -0.20 -18.33 8.67
N ASP A 21 0.33 -18.32 9.90
CA ASP A 21 -0.28 -18.96 11.07
C ASP A 21 -1.57 -18.26 11.52
N GLN A 22 -1.69 -16.94 11.35
CA GLN A 22 -2.86 -16.16 11.74
C GLN A 22 -3.95 -16.07 10.65
N GLN A 23 -3.70 -16.60 9.45
CA GLN A 23 -4.68 -16.54 8.38
C GLN A 23 -5.95 -17.33 8.76
N THR A 24 -7.10 -16.69 8.67
CA THR A 24 -8.40 -17.33 8.94
C THR A 24 -8.72 -18.37 7.87
N SER A 25 -9.63 -19.30 8.17
CA SER A 25 -10.09 -20.29 7.21
C SER A 25 -10.78 -19.68 5.97
N SER A 26 -11.23 -18.42 6.04
CA SER A 26 -11.77 -17.68 4.90
C SER A 26 -10.69 -17.09 3.99
N GLY A 27 -9.41 -17.09 4.41
CA GLY A 27 -8.28 -16.54 3.66
C GLY A 27 -7.89 -15.11 4.02
N GLY A 28 -8.59 -14.48 4.97
CA GLY A 28 -8.31 -13.12 5.43
C GLY A 28 -7.60 -13.04 6.77
N TRP A 29 -7.38 -11.81 7.23
CA TRP A 29 -6.89 -11.48 8.59
C TRP A 29 -7.78 -10.42 9.19
N TYR A 30 -7.94 -10.46 10.51
CA TYR A 30 -8.56 -9.37 11.23
C TYR A 30 -7.69 -8.11 11.18
N VAL A 31 -8.31 -6.95 11.33
CA VAL A 31 -7.62 -5.64 11.20
C VAL A 31 -6.63 -5.35 12.31
N ALA A 32 -6.77 -5.99 13.46
CA ALA A 32 -5.87 -5.82 14.60
C ALA A 32 -5.76 -7.10 15.40
N TYR A 33 -4.61 -7.27 16.02
CA TYR A 33 -4.29 -8.35 16.97
C TYR A 33 -3.58 -7.74 18.15
N ASP A 34 -3.86 -8.22 19.35
CA ASP A 34 -3.07 -7.90 20.52
C ASP A 34 -1.75 -8.70 20.53
N HIS A 35 -0.92 -8.49 21.54
CA HIS A 35 0.39 -9.16 21.68
C HIS A 35 0.28 -10.69 21.89
N SER A 36 -0.90 -11.23 22.19
CA SER A 36 -1.16 -12.67 22.29
C SER A 36 -1.71 -13.28 21.00
N GLY A 37 -1.92 -12.46 19.95
CA GLY A 37 -2.52 -12.89 18.70
C GLY A 37 -4.06 -13.00 18.76
N VAL A 38 -4.69 -12.38 19.75
CA VAL A 38 -6.16 -12.34 19.89
C VAL A 38 -6.69 -11.00 19.42
N THR A 39 -7.91 -10.98 18.89
CA THR A 39 -8.60 -9.76 18.48
C THR A 39 -10.07 -9.78 18.92
N ASP A 40 -10.55 -8.62 19.36
CA ASP A 40 -11.97 -8.35 19.60
C ASP A 40 -12.66 -7.75 18.37
N ASP A 41 -11.91 -7.24 17.39
CA ASP A 41 -12.43 -6.69 16.12
C ASP A 41 -12.45 -7.77 15.04
N SER A 42 -13.65 -8.25 14.70
CA SER A 42 -13.84 -9.27 13.66
C SER A 42 -13.83 -8.72 12.24
N ARG A 43 -13.51 -7.43 12.06
CA ARG A 43 -13.43 -6.80 10.74
C ARG A 43 -12.24 -7.31 9.96
N ILE A 44 -12.46 -7.57 8.69
CA ILE A 44 -11.45 -7.97 7.70
C ILE A 44 -11.49 -6.95 6.57
N GLU A 45 -10.42 -6.23 6.34
CA GLU A 45 -10.30 -5.22 5.28
C GLU A 45 -9.59 -5.81 4.05
N THR A 46 -10.24 -5.73 2.90
CA THR A 46 -9.79 -6.42 1.68
C THR A 46 -8.45 -5.95 1.16
N ASN A 47 -8.12 -4.66 1.32
CA ASN A 47 -6.82 -4.13 0.93
C ASN A 47 -5.67 -4.68 1.81
N PHE A 48 -5.88 -4.83 3.12
CA PHE A 48 -4.90 -5.45 4.01
C PHE A 48 -4.67 -6.92 3.65
N VAL A 49 -5.76 -7.64 3.39
CA VAL A 49 -5.69 -9.05 2.96
C VAL A 49 -4.92 -9.19 1.65
N ALA A 50 -5.22 -8.37 0.64
CA ALA A 50 -4.56 -8.44 -0.65
C ALA A 50 -3.05 -8.16 -0.58
N TYR A 51 -2.64 -7.23 0.31
CA TYR A 51 -1.30 -6.66 0.30
C TYR A 51 -0.19 -7.67 0.65
N VAL A 52 -0.53 -8.82 1.23
CA VAL A 52 0.43 -9.91 1.44
C VAL A 52 1.10 -10.37 0.14
N ALA A 53 0.38 -10.32 -1.00
CA ALA A 53 0.94 -10.66 -2.30
C ALA A 53 2.03 -9.68 -2.76
N VAL A 54 1.87 -8.38 -2.44
CA VAL A 54 2.90 -7.35 -2.67
C VAL A 54 4.14 -7.65 -1.84
N GLY A 55 3.95 -7.95 -0.56
CA GLY A 55 5.03 -8.27 0.36
C GLY A 55 5.83 -9.52 -0.04
N ILE A 56 5.15 -10.61 -0.41
CA ILE A 56 5.82 -11.86 -0.84
C ILE A 56 6.52 -11.68 -2.19
N TRP A 57 5.93 -10.93 -3.14
CA TRP A 57 6.62 -10.61 -4.39
C TRP A 57 7.85 -9.74 -4.17
N HIS A 58 7.77 -8.74 -3.29
CA HIS A 58 8.92 -7.92 -2.88
C HIS A 58 10.03 -8.78 -2.25
N LEU A 59 9.69 -9.68 -1.32
CA LEU A 59 10.65 -10.60 -0.69
C LEU A 59 11.39 -11.43 -1.76
N TYR A 60 10.66 -11.96 -2.75
CA TYR A 60 11.27 -12.67 -3.88
C TYR A 60 12.16 -11.76 -4.73
N LEU A 61 11.75 -10.52 -5.02
CA LEU A 61 12.61 -9.61 -5.78
C LEU A 61 13.94 -9.35 -5.08
N VAL A 62 13.93 -9.23 -3.75
CA VAL A 62 15.16 -9.02 -2.95
C VAL A 62 16.02 -10.29 -2.88
N THR A 63 15.42 -11.43 -2.59
CA THR A 63 16.15 -12.68 -2.28
C THR A 63 16.46 -13.52 -3.51
N LYS A 64 15.63 -13.42 -4.57
CA LYS A 64 15.59 -14.34 -5.71
C LYS A 64 15.31 -15.81 -5.33
N ASP A 65 14.86 -16.04 -4.09
CA ASP A 65 14.55 -17.36 -3.56
C ASP A 65 13.13 -17.78 -3.97
N ARG A 66 13.06 -18.74 -4.90
CA ARG A 66 11.78 -19.27 -5.41
C ARG A 66 11.08 -20.18 -4.39
N ASP A 67 11.82 -20.78 -3.48
CA ASP A 67 11.25 -21.67 -2.47
C ASP A 67 10.37 -20.88 -1.50
N LEU A 68 10.72 -19.62 -1.22
CA LEU A 68 9.86 -18.71 -0.44
C LEU A 68 8.52 -18.44 -1.13
N LEU A 69 8.47 -18.33 -2.48
CA LEU A 69 7.20 -18.24 -3.19
C LEU A 69 6.35 -19.51 -3.00
N GLY A 70 6.97 -20.68 -3.07
CA GLY A 70 6.33 -21.98 -2.82
C GLY A 70 5.80 -22.09 -1.40
N ARG A 71 6.61 -21.69 -0.41
CA ARG A 71 6.27 -21.70 1.02
C ARG A 71 5.01 -20.90 1.32
N TYR A 72 4.88 -19.70 0.73
CA TYR A 72 3.76 -18.79 1.00
C TYR A 72 2.64 -18.84 -0.05
N TRP A 73 2.71 -19.79 -1.00
CA TRP A 73 1.73 -19.88 -2.07
C TRP A 73 0.29 -19.98 -1.56
N ASP A 74 0.02 -20.89 -0.62
CA ASP A 74 -1.33 -21.15 -0.13
C ASP A 74 -1.90 -19.94 0.58
N MET A 75 -1.08 -19.23 1.35
CA MET A 75 -1.43 -17.96 2.01
C MET A 75 -1.85 -16.89 0.97
N VAL A 76 -1.02 -16.68 -0.06
CA VAL A 76 -1.29 -15.70 -1.12
C VAL A 76 -2.52 -16.11 -1.92
N ASN A 77 -2.64 -17.40 -2.27
CA ASN A 77 -3.75 -17.90 -3.06
C ASN A 77 -5.10 -17.72 -2.34
N GLN A 78 -5.17 -18.05 -1.06
CA GLN A 78 -6.37 -17.84 -0.25
C GLN A 78 -6.69 -16.35 -0.10
N ALA A 79 -5.71 -15.51 0.19
CA ALA A 79 -5.88 -14.07 0.34
C ALA A 79 -6.43 -13.41 -0.94
N ILE A 80 -5.84 -13.69 -2.08
CA ILE A 80 -6.30 -13.09 -3.34
C ILE A 80 -7.69 -13.62 -3.74
N ASN A 81 -7.98 -14.90 -3.53
CA ASN A 81 -9.33 -15.43 -3.79
C ASN A 81 -10.36 -14.80 -2.87
N PHE A 82 -10.07 -14.65 -1.57
CA PHE A 82 -10.92 -13.92 -0.63
C PHE A 82 -11.31 -12.54 -1.17
N VAL A 83 -10.33 -11.80 -1.70
CA VAL A 83 -10.52 -10.43 -2.19
C VAL A 83 -11.37 -10.40 -3.46
N ILE A 84 -11.06 -11.24 -4.45
CA ILE A 84 -11.80 -11.23 -5.73
C ILE A 84 -13.25 -11.72 -5.60
N GLU A 85 -13.58 -12.51 -4.59
CA GLU A 85 -14.95 -12.91 -4.27
C GLU A 85 -15.82 -11.73 -3.80
N ARG A 86 -15.20 -10.63 -3.37
CA ARG A 86 -15.84 -9.39 -2.94
C ARG A 86 -15.86 -8.31 -4.01
N GLN A 87 -15.57 -8.70 -5.27
CA GLN A 87 -15.61 -7.78 -6.40
C GLN A 87 -17.05 -7.61 -6.90
N ALA A 88 -17.52 -6.38 -6.95
CA ALA A 88 -18.83 -6.01 -7.48
C ALA A 88 -18.93 -6.25 -9.00
N SER A 89 -20.15 -6.28 -9.53
CA SER A 89 -20.39 -6.40 -10.98
C SER A 89 -19.83 -5.21 -11.77
N THR A 90 -19.79 -4.03 -11.17
CA THR A 90 -19.20 -2.80 -11.71
C THR A 90 -17.68 -2.79 -11.70
N GLY A 91 -17.02 -3.67 -10.91
CA GLY A 91 -15.59 -3.90 -10.97
C GLY A 91 -14.81 -3.47 -9.74
N GLU A 92 -15.34 -2.59 -8.89
CA GLU A 92 -14.74 -2.23 -7.60
C GLU A 92 -14.74 -3.42 -6.64
N ILE A 93 -13.87 -3.40 -5.65
CA ILE A 93 -13.82 -4.40 -4.58
C ILE A 93 -14.28 -3.75 -3.28
N TYR A 94 -15.25 -4.38 -2.63
CA TYR A 94 -15.80 -3.91 -1.37
C TYR A 94 -14.72 -3.90 -0.30
N TRP A 95 -14.74 -2.85 0.54
CA TRP A 95 -13.60 -2.51 1.39
C TRP A 95 -13.43 -3.46 2.59
N ALA A 96 -14.53 -3.99 3.14
CA ALA A 96 -14.45 -4.84 4.33
C ALA A 96 -15.66 -5.77 4.50
N GLU A 97 -15.49 -6.74 5.39
CA GLU A 97 -16.57 -7.50 6.01
C GLU A 97 -16.32 -7.70 7.49
N ASP A 98 -17.36 -7.97 8.26
CA ASP A 98 -17.29 -8.38 9.65
C ASP A 98 -18.41 -9.35 10.00
N LYS A 99 -18.27 -10.05 11.15
CA LYS A 99 -19.26 -11.05 11.60
C LYS A 99 -20.63 -10.47 11.93
N THR A 100 -20.68 -9.18 12.31
CA THR A 100 -21.90 -8.53 12.79
C THR A 100 -22.69 -7.91 11.65
N LEU A 101 -22.02 -7.19 10.75
CA LEU A 101 -22.63 -6.39 9.70
C LEU A 101 -22.48 -7.03 8.30
N GLY A 102 -21.74 -8.13 8.22
CA GLY A 102 -21.47 -8.83 6.96
C GLY A 102 -20.63 -7.99 6.00
N LEU A 103 -20.86 -8.17 4.71
CA LEU A 103 -20.14 -7.51 3.64
C LEU A 103 -20.53 -6.02 3.53
N ARG A 104 -19.53 -5.14 3.67
CA ARG A 104 -19.66 -3.69 3.55
C ARG A 104 -19.58 -3.27 2.09
N LYS A 105 -20.75 -3.08 1.46
CA LYS A 105 -20.90 -2.84 0.02
C LYS A 105 -20.56 -1.40 -0.39
N ASP A 106 -19.37 -0.94 -0.03
CA ASP A 106 -18.76 0.30 -0.50
C ASP A 106 -17.29 0.06 -0.85
N ALA A 107 -16.64 1.00 -1.52
CA ALA A 107 -15.27 0.86 -1.96
C ALA A 107 -14.49 2.17 -1.78
N LEU A 108 -13.17 2.03 -1.58
CA LEU A 108 -12.21 3.12 -1.45
C LEU A 108 -11.28 3.12 -2.66
N VAL A 109 -11.07 4.27 -3.28
CA VAL A 109 -10.10 4.42 -4.39
C VAL A 109 -8.71 3.96 -3.96
N THR A 110 -8.25 4.40 -2.77
CA THR A 110 -6.97 3.99 -2.18
C THR A 110 -6.88 2.48 -1.99
N GLY A 111 -7.88 1.87 -1.33
CA GLY A 111 -7.93 0.43 -1.09
C GLY A 111 -7.96 -0.38 -2.39
N CYS A 112 -8.79 0.01 -3.34
CA CYS A 112 -8.88 -0.62 -4.65
C CYS A 112 -7.59 -0.47 -5.47
N SER A 113 -6.89 0.65 -5.37
CA SER A 113 -5.58 0.85 -6.01
C SER A 113 -4.53 -0.09 -5.42
N SER A 114 -4.48 -0.23 -4.09
CA SER A 114 -3.61 -1.19 -3.40
C SER A 114 -3.91 -2.64 -3.81
N ILE A 115 -5.20 -3.01 -3.91
CA ILE A 115 -5.64 -4.33 -4.36
C ILE A 115 -5.22 -4.58 -5.83
N TYR A 116 -5.29 -3.57 -6.69
CA TYR A 116 -4.84 -3.70 -8.07
C TYR A 116 -3.37 -4.14 -8.15
N LEU A 117 -2.46 -3.47 -7.43
CA LEU A 117 -1.05 -3.86 -7.34
C LEU A 117 -0.91 -5.29 -6.78
N SER A 118 -1.70 -5.61 -5.75
CA SER A 118 -1.69 -6.94 -5.13
C SER A 118 -2.08 -8.05 -6.11
N LEU A 119 -3.08 -7.82 -6.95
CA LEU A 119 -3.49 -8.74 -8.01
C LEU A 119 -2.39 -8.93 -9.07
N LEU A 120 -1.68 -7.86 -9.45
CA LEU A 120 -0.53 -7.95 -10.35
C LEU A 120 0.60 -8.77 -9.73
N CYS A 121 0.95 -8.51 -8.47
CA CYS A 121 1.98 -9.26 -7.75
C CYS A 121 1.59 -10.74 -7.57
N GLY A 122 0.36 -11.02 -7.16
CA GLY A 122 -0.18 -12.38 -7.06
C GLY A 122 -0.10 -13.13 -8.40
N THR A 123 -0.43 -12.46 -9.50
CA THR A 123 -0.31 -13.02 -10.85
C THR A 123 1.15 -13.36 -11.21
N LYS A 124 2.09 -12.50 -10.84
CA LYS A 124 3.54 -12.76 -11.05
C LYS A 124 4.03 -13.93 -10.20
N ILE A 125 3.61 -14.04 -8.94
CA ILE A 125 3.90 -15.19 -8.07
C ILE A 125 3.36 -16.48 -8.70
N ALA A 126 2.08 -16.47 -9.12
CA ALA A 126 1.44 -17.61 -9.76
C ALA A 126 2.17 -18.05 -11.05
N ALA A 127 2.59 -17.10 -11.88
CA ALA A 127 3.37 -17.37 -13.09
C ALA A 127 4.75 -17.96 -12.75
N ALA A 128 5.47 -17.39 -11.78
CA ALA A 128 6.77 -17.90 -11.33
C ALA A 128 6.69 -19.34 -10.79
N LEU A 129 5.56 -19.70 -10.18
CA LEU A 129 5.30 -21.07 -9.69
C LEU A 129 4.66 -22.01 -10.72
N THR A 130 4.41 -21.54 -11.95
CA THR A 130 3.72 -22.30 -13.00
C THR A 130 2.28 -22.71 -12.60
N LYS A 131 1.60 -21.83 -11.87
CA LYS A 131 0.21 -21.97 -11.37
C LYS A 131 -0.67 -20.82 -11.88
N PRO A 132 -0.85 -20.60 -13.19
CA PRO A 132 -1.50 -19.40 -13.74
C PRO A 132 -2.93 -19.23 -13.24
N GLN A 133 -3.31 -17.97 -12.95
CA GLN A 133 -4.59 -17.58 -12.35
C GLN A 133 -5.30 -16.55 -13.26
N ALA A 134 -6.03 -17.03 -14.25
CA ALA A 134 -6.73 -16.17 -15.20
C ALA A 134 -7.78 -15.25 -14.53
N ARG A 135 -8.45 -15.73 -13.47
CA ARG A 135 -9.43 -14.94 -12.70
C ARG A 135 -8.80 -13.71 -12.05
N TRP A 136 -7.57 -13.80 -11.56
CA TRP A 136 -6.88 -12.69 -10.93
C TRP A 136 -6.56 -11.58 -11.94
N GLN A 137 -6.09 -11.96 -13.12
CA GLN A 137 -5.84 -11.03 -14.22
C GLN A 137 -7.12 -10.34 -14.70
N GLN A 138 -8.21 -11.08 -14.82
CA GLN A 138 -9.50 -10.51 -15.18
C GLN A 138 -10.03 -9.57 -14.10
N SER A 139 -9.89 -9.93 -12.82
CA SER A 139 -10.26 -9.08 -11.69
C SER A 139 -9.48 -7.77 -11.71
N ALA A 140 -8.14 -7.82 -11.91
CA ALA A 140 -7.30 -6.62 -12.02
C ALA A 140 -7.76 -5.68 -13.16
N LYS A 141 -8.07 -6.24 -14.33
CA LYS A 141 -8.57 -5.44 -15.48
C LYS A 141 -9.88 -4.73 -15.15
N ARG A 142 -10.84 -5.44 -14.56
CA ARG A 142 -12.13 -4.86 -14.15
C ARG A 142 -11.96 -3.80 -13.07
N LEU A 143 -11.08 -4.05 -12.10
CA LEU A 143 -10.80 -3.11 -11.02
C LEU A 143 -10.17 -1.82 -11.55
N ARG A 144 -9.23 -1.92 -12.52
CA ARG A 144 -8.66 -0.74 -13.18
C ARG A 144 -9.74 0.10 -13.85
N VAL A 145 -10.63 -0.53 -14.63
CA VAL A 145 -11.75 0.15 -15.31
C VAL A 145 -12.64 0.83 -14.27
N ALA A 146 -12.99 0.17 -13.16
CA ALA A 146 -13.78 0.77 -12.11
C ALA A 146 -13.12 2.04 -11.55
N ILE A 147 -11.81 2.00 -11.25
CA ILE A 147 -11.09 3.16 -10.69
C ILE A 147 -10.98 4.31 -11.70
N THR A 148 -10.80 4.01 -12.99
CA THR A 148 -10.58 5.06 -14.01
C THR A 148 -11.87 5.63 -14.59
N ASP A 149 -12.92 4.82 -14.74
CA ASP A 149 -14.08 5.16 -15.56
C ASP A 149 -15.39 5.22 -14.75
N HIS A 150 -15.40 4.73 -13.49
CA HIS A 150 -16.60 4.63 -12.65
C HIS A 150 -16.39 5.27 -11.26
N PRO A 151 -16.11 6.60 -11.17
CA PRO A 151 -15.91 7.25 -9.88
C PRO A 151 -17.14 7.15 -8.95
N GLU A 152 -18.34 7.01 -9.50
CA GLU A 152 -19.58 6.80 -8.76
C GLU A 152 -19.66 5.46 -8.01
N ALA A 153 -18.77 4.51 -8.29
CA ALA A 153 -18.68 3.24 -7.59
C ALA A 153 -18.02 3.34 -6.20
N PHE A 154 -17.41 4.49 -5.90
CA PHE A 154 -16.65 4.74 -4.67
C PHE A 154 -17.36 5.73 -3.75
N ASP A 155 -17.06 5.68 -2.46
CA ASP A 155 -17.55 6.62 -1.44
C ASP A 155 -19.09 6.77 -1.41
N ARG A 156 -19.84 5.68 -1.63
CA ARG A 156 -21.30 5.72 -1.77
C ARG A 156 -22.05 5.89 -0.44
N THR A 157 -21.46 5.44 0.66
CA THR A 157 -22.12 5.39 1.98
C THR A 157 -21.50 6.31 3.02
N TRP A 158 -20.46 7.06 2.65
CA TRP A 158 -19.77 8.05 3.48
C TRP A 158 -19.35 9.28 2.67
N PRO A 159 -18.95 10.38 3.33
CA PRO A 159 -18.39 11.55 2.64
C PRO A 159 -17.14 11.16 1.82
N SER A 160 -16.98 11.82 0.67
CA SER A 160 -15.86 11.56 -0.24
C SER A 160 -14.51 11.54 0.47
N LYS A 161 -13.70 10.57 0.13
CA LYS A 161 -12.31 10.41 0.61
C LYS A 161 -11.30 11.26 -0.16
N ALA A 162 -11.74 12.02 -1.15
CA ALA A 162 -10.88 12.90 -1.92
C ALA A 162 -10.12 13.94 -1.07
N ARG A 163 -10.55 14.19 0.18
CA ARG A 163 -9.81 15.04 1.14
C ARG A 163 -8.48 14.40 1.62
N PHE A 164 -8.30 13.09 1.46
CA PHE A 164 -7.09 12.37 1.85
C PHE A 164 -6.09 12.32 0.70
N SER A 165 -4.81 12.55 0.99
CA SER A 165 -3.75 12.54 -0.02
C SER A 165 -3.57 11.19 -0.69
N MET A 166 -3.78 10.09 0.03
CA MET A 166 -3.70 8.74 -0.52
C MET A 166 -4.73 8.52 -1.65
N ASP A 167 -5.92 9.11 -1.56
CA ASP A 167 -6.93 9.03 -2.63
C ASP A 167 -6.42 9.68 -3.94
N TRP A 168 -5.59 10.71 -3.81
CA TRP A 168 -4.98 11.41 -4.93
C TRP A 168 -3.82 10.62 -5.57
N PHE A 169 -2.81 10.18 -4.79
CA PHE A 169 -1.59 9.62 -5.39
C PHE A 169 -1.55 8.09 -5.51
N TYR A 170 -2.36 7.33 -4.76
CA TYR A 170 -2.33 5.86 -4.79
C TYR A 170 -2.60 5.24 -6.15
N PRO A 171 -3.54 5.76 -6.99
CA PRO A 171 -3.70 5.25 -8.34
C PRO A 171 -2.44 5.36 -9.21
N VAL A 172 -1.56 6.34 -8.92
CA VAL A 172 -0.25 6.49 -9.58
C VAL A 172 0.76 5.53 -8.96
N LEU A 173 0.88 5.49 -7.63
CA LEU A 173 1.77 4.59 -6.89
C LEU A 173 1.61 3.13 -7.33
N THR A 174 0.38 2.70 -7.51
CA THR A 174 0.06 1.30 -7.81
C THR A 174 0.03 0.98 -9.32
N GLY A 175 0.19 1.99 -10.18
CA GLY A 175 0.19 1.84 -11.65
C GLY A 175 -1.19 1.63 -12.26
N VAL A 176 -2.27 1.96 -11.56
CA VAL A 176 -3.62 2.07 -12.15
C VAL A 176 -3.63 3.16 -13.21
N ILE A 177 -3.05 4.32 -12.88
CA ILE A 177 -2.89 5.48 -13.76
C ILE A 177 -1.39 5.65 -14.04
N THR A 178 -1.01 5.75 -15.31
CA THR A 178 0.39 5.81 -15.75
C THR A 178 0.61 6.89 -16.80
N GLY A 179 1.87 7.19 -17.13
CA GLY A 179 2.25 8.14 -18.19
C GLY A 179 1.79 9.57 -17.92
N ASP A 180 1.37 10.30 -18.94
CA ASP A 180 0.98 11.71 -18.85
C ASP A 180 -0.25 11.92 -17.96
N ASN A 181 -1.17 10.96 -17.93
CA ASN A 181 -2.34 11.03 -17.03
C ASN A 181 -1.93 10.96 -15.55
N ALA A 182 -0.92 10.16 -15.21
CA ALA A 182 -0.39 10.11 -13.86
C ALA A 182 0.28 11.44 -13.48
N ARG A 183 1.10 12.00 -14.37
CA ARG A 183 1.73 13.32 -14.17
C ARG A 183 0.69 14.41 -13.98
N SER A 184 -0.30 14.48 -14.87
CA SER A 184 -1.39 15.45 -14.77
C SER A 184 -2.18 15.32 -13.45
N ARG A 185 -2.43 14.08 -12.99
CA ARG A 185 -3.12 13.83 -11.72
C ARG A 185 -2.30 14.34 -10.52
N ILE A 186 -1.00 14.11 -10.51
CA ILE A 186 -0.10 14.61 -9.47
C ILE A 186 -0.07 16.13 -9.48
N ASP A 187 0.11 16.76 -10.62
CA ASP A 187 0.25 18.22 -10.74
C ASP A 187 -1.04 18.96 -10.37
N ALA A 188 -2.21 18.39 -10.69
CA ALA A 188 -3.51 19.02 -10.46
C ALA A 188 -3.80 19.34 -8.98
N ARG A 189 -3.24 18.56 -8.04
CA ARG A 189 -3.50 18.75 -6.60
C ARG A 189 -2.23 18.94 -5.77
N TRP A 190 -1.10 19.20 -6.42
CA TRP A 190 0.19 19.36 -5.75
C TRP A 190 0.14 20.39 -4.62
N ASN A 191 -0.33 21.60 -4.93
CA ASN A 191 -0.39 22.70 -3.96
C ASN A 191 -1.44 22.49 -2.84
N GLU A 192 -2.37 21.58 -3.05
CA GLU A 192 -3.37 21.23 -2.05
C GLU A 192 -2.78 20.33 -0.96
N PHE A 193 -1.89 19.41 -1.33
CA PHE A 193 -1.38 18.41 -0.41
C PHE A 193 0.08 18.62 0.00
N VAL A 194 0.90 19.30 -0.81
CA VAL A 194 2.31 19.44 -0.51
C VAL A 194 2.60 20.76 0.16
N VAL A 195 3.25 20.69 1.32
CA VAL A 195 3.75 21.83 2.08
C VAL A 195 5.26 21.91 1.86
N SER A 196 5.71 22.99 1.18
CA SER A 196 7.11 23.18 0.84
C SER A 196 8.01 23.14 2.08
N GLY A 197 9.09 22.38 2.03
CA GLY A 197 10.03 22.20 3.13
C GLY A 197 9.58 21.24 4.23
N LEU A 198 8.34 20.70 4.17
CA LEU A 198 7.80 19.82 5.22
C LEU A 198 7.39 18.43 4.69
N GLY A 199 6.58 18.36 3.62
CA GLY A 199 6.11 17.09 3.08
C GLY A 199 4.66 17.10 2.63
N CYS A 200 4.06 15.91 2.60
CA CYS A 200 2.68 15.68 2.17
C CYS A 200 1.71 15.75 3.36
N ARG A 201 0.62 16.49 3.21
CA ARG A 201 -0.50 16.45 4.16
C ARG A 201 -1.19 15.09 4.09
N CYS A 202 -1.61 14.55 5.24
CA CYS A 202 -2.52 13.42 5.29
C CYS A 202 -3.88 13.79 4.70
N VAL A 203 -4.40 14.97 5.12
CA VAL A 203 -5.67 15.55 4.64
C VAL A 203 -5.46 17.00 4.23
N ASN A 204 -6.22 17.48 3.25
CA ASN A 204 -6.04 18.81 2.67
C ASN A 204 -6.48 19.96 3.56
N ASP A 205 -7.38 19.71 4.50
CA ASP A 205 -8.03 20.69 5.37
C ASP A 205 -7.45 20.75 6.80
N GLU A 206 -6.40 19.96 7.09
CA GLU A 206 -5.68 19.99 8.36
C GLU A 206 -4.21 20.40 8.18
N PRO A 207 -3.62 21.17 9.12
CA PRO A 207 -2.24 21.63 9.05
C PRO A 207 -1.25 20.53 9.49
N TRP A 208 -1.39 19.33 8.97
CA TRP A 208 -0.70 18.13 9.39
C TRP A 208 -0.05 17.40 8.23
N VAL A 209 1.28 17.33 8.22
CA VAL A 209 2.06 16.51 7.29
C VAL A 209 2.43 15.19 7.95
N THR A 210 2.47 14.13 7.17
CA THR A 210 2.80 12.78 7.65
C THR A 210 3.97 12.21 6.87
N ILE A 211 4.82 11.49 7.58
CA ILE A 211 6.06 10.98 7.01
C ILE A 211 5.79 9.79 6.09
N ALA A 212 4.85 8.92 6.47
CA ALA A 212 4.50 7.75 5.66
C ALA A 212 3.88 8.16 4.32
N GLU A 213 2.88 9.05 4.30
CA GLU A 213 2.25 9.53 3.08
C GLU A 213 3.22 10.34 2.21
N THR A 214 4.16 11.07 2.84
CA THR A 214 5.23 11.73 2.08
C THR A 214 6.13 10.71 1.38
N CYS A 215 6.51 9.62 2.05
CA CYS A 215 7.30 8.53 1.45
C CYS A 215 6.54 7.80 0.33
N GLU A 216 5.23 7.59 0.48
CA GLU A 216 4.39 6.99 -0.57
C GLU A 216 4.27 7.92 -1.78
N LEU A 217 4.18 9.24 -1.56
CA LEU A 217 4.24 10.23 -2.64
C LEU A 217 5.64 10.24 -3.32
N VAL A 218 6.73 10.08 -2.57
CA VAL A 218 8.09 9.89 -3.13
C VAL A 218 8.12 8.70 -4.08
N MET A 219 7.58 7.55 -3.67
CA MET A 219 7.50 6.37 -4.54
C MET A 219 6.58 6.59 -5.75
N SER A 220 5.48 7.35 -5.58
CA SER A 220 4.58 7.71 -6.69
C SER A 220 5.25 8.59 -7.73
N LEU A 221 6.03 9.58 -7.28
CA LEU A 221 6.85 10.46 -8.15
C LEU A 221 7.93 9.67 -8.88
N SER A 222 8.61 8.76 -8.17
CA SER A 222 9.59 7.86 -8.77
C SER A 222 8.98 6.98 -9.86
N ALA A 223 7.73 6.52 -9.66
CA ALA A 223 7.00 5.74 -10.66
C ALA A 223 6.73 6.48 -11.98
N ILE A 224 6.67 7.81 -11.95
CA ILE A 224 6.50 8.67 -13.15
C ILE A 224 7.81 9.33 -13.61
N GLY A 225 8.95 8.94 -13.01
CA GLY A 225 10.27 9.47 -13.35
C GLY A 225 10.55 10.90 -12.86
N ASP A 226 9.79 11.40 -11.90
CA ASP A 226 9.97 12.73 -11.31
C ASP A 226 10.86 12.66 -10.07
N PHE A 227 12.11 12.35 -10.29
CA PHE A 227 13.09 12.17 -9.23
C PHE A 227 13.49 13.48 -8.53
N ASP A 228 13.36 14.63 -9.18
CA ASP A 228 13.67 15.91 -8.56
C ASP A 228 12.72 16.21 -7.40
N ARG A 229 11.41 16.14 -7.62
CA ARG A 229 10.41 16.31 -6.57
C ARG A 229 10.48 15.18 -5.54
N ALA A 230 10.74 13.94 -5.97
CA ALA A 230 10.86 12.80 -5.08
C ALA A 230 12.03 12.97 -4.09
N ASN A 231 13.20 13.34 -4.57
CA ASN A 231 14.37 13.60 -3.72
C ASN A 231 14.14 14.79 -2.77
N ALA A 232 13.55 15.89 -3.25
CA ALA A 232 13.24 17.03 -2.41
C ALA A 232 12.31 16.65 -1.24
N LEU A 233 11.23 15.92 -1.50
CA LEU A 233 10.32 15.43 -0.44
C LEU A 233 11.03 14.52 0.55
N PHE A 234 11.88 13.62 0.07
CA PHE A 234 12.62 12.70 0.94
C PHE A 234 13.65 13.42 1.81
N GLU A 235 14.28 14.48 1.28
CA GLU A 235 15.17 15.35 2.04
C GLU A 235 14.40 16.11 3.14
N TRP A 236 13.22 16.66 2.81
CA TRP A 236 12.44 17.42 3.78
C TRP A 236 12.02 16.60 5.01
N ILE A 237 11.71 15.33 4.85
CA ILE A 237 11.30 14.51 6.00
C ILE A 237 12.45 14.17 6.95
N GLN A 238 13.73 14.37 6.57
CA GLN A 238 14.87 14.05 7.44
C GLN A 238 14.88 14.88 8.73
N GLN A 239 14.28 16.07 8.74
CA GLN A 239 14.12 16.89 9.93
C GLN A 239 13.23 16.24 11.02
N PHE A 240 12.39 15.26 10.63
CA PHE A 240 11.48 14.54 11.55
C PHE A 240 12.08 13.22 12.04
N ARG A 241 13.37 13.01 11.84
CA ARG A 241 14.10 11.87 12.37
C ARG A 241 14.52 12.15 13.81
N ALA A 242 14.18 11.24 14.71
CA ALA A 242 14.59 11.31 16.12
C ALA A 242 16.04 10.84 16.30
N ASP A 243 16.64 11.12 17.49
CA ASP A 243 18.04 10.81 17.80
C ASP A 243 18.36 9.31 17.72
N ASP A 244 17.38 8.44 18.00
CA ASP A 244 17.52 6.98 17.86
C ASP A 244 17.38 6.48 16.41
N GLY A 245 17.16 7.37 15.47
CA GLY A 245 17.03 7.08 14.04
C GLY A 245 15.61 6.73 13.58
N SER A 246 14.64 6.62 14.48
CA SER A 246 13.23 6.46 14.11
C SER A 246 12.63 7.78 13.59
N TYR A 247 11.45 7.69 12.98
CA TYR A 247 10.74 8.86 12.45
C TYR A 247 9.43 9.07 13.16
N TRP A 248 9.11 10.33 13.45
CA TRP A 248 7.77 10.72 13.91
C TRP A 248 6.71 10.35 12.87
N THR A 249 5.52 9.99 13.33
CA THR A 249 4.38 9.68 12.44
C THR A 249 3.95 10.89 11.62
N GLY A 250 3.91 12.08 12.24
CA GLY A 250 3.55 13.31 11.57
C GLY A 250 3.94 14.56 12.34
N TYR A 251 3.65 15.72 11.74
CA TYR A 251 3.98 17.04 12.27
C TYR A 251 2.86 18.04 12.01
N VAL A 252 2.32 18.64 13.06
CA VAL A 252 1.35 19.74 12.99
C VAL A 252 2.11 21.04 12.86
N TYR A 253 2.20 21.57 11.64
CA TYR A 253 3.10 22.69 11.33
C TYR A 253 2.60 24.06 11.82
N LYS A 254 1.32 24.20 12.20
CA LYS A 254 0.83 25.44 12.86
C LYS A 254 1.25 25.51 14.32
N ASP A 255 1.35 24.38 14.98
CA ASP A 255 1.68 24.29 16.40
C ASP A 255 3.17 23.96 16.60
N GLU A 256 3.88 23.66 15.51
CA GLU A 256 5.30 23.27 15.48
C GLU A 256 5.62 22.06 16.38
N VAL A 257 4.73 21.05 16.39
CA VAL A 257 4.86 19.86 17.22
C VAL A 257 4.74 18.56 16.42
N PRO A 258 5.52 17.52 16.73
CA PRO A 258 5.24 16.16 16.28
C PRO A 258 3.87 15.71 16.80
N TRP A 259 3.08 15.07 15.94
CA TRP A 259 1.77 14.52 16.33
C TRP A 259 1.36 13.38 15.39
N PRO A 260 0.76 12.28 15.91
CA PRO A 260 0.66 11.94 17.32
C PRO A 260 2.03 11.71 17.97
N ASP A 261 2.09 11.64 19.30
CA ASP A 261 3.34 11.37 20.06
C ASP A 261 3.70 9.88 19.95
N GLU A 262 4.01 9.48 18.71
CA GLU A 262 4.35 8.11 18.36
C GLU A 262 5.31 8.03 17.18
N ARG A 263 6.05 6.92 17.11
CA ARG A 263 6.97 6.57 16.03
C ARG A 263 6.70 5.13 15.60
N THR A 264 5.85 5.01 14.60
CA THR A 264 5.29 3.72 14.22
C THR A 264 6.19 2.91 13.29
N THR A 265 6.05 1.59 13.33
CA THR A 265 6.79 0.69 12.45
C THR A 265 6.41 0.84 10.97
N TRP A 266 5.15 1.20 10.66
CA TRP A 266 4.76 1.48 9.27
C TRP A 266 5.42 2.75 8.73
N THR A 267 5.58 3.80 9.56
CA THR A 267 6.34 5.01 9.17
C THR A 267 7.79 4.65 8.84
N ALA A 268 8.46 3.89 9.71
CA ALA A 268 9.80 3.39 9.44
C ALA A 268 9.86 2.54 8.16
N GLY A 269 8.87 1.66 7.97
CA GLY A 269 8.76 0.84 6.76
C GLY A 269 8.63 1.68 5.48
N ALA A 270 7.80 2.73 5.51
CA ALA A 270 7.62 3.64 4.37
C ALA A 270 8.93 4.40 4.03
N VAL A 271 9.66 4.89 5.03
CA VAL A 271 10.97 5.55 4.83
C VAL A 271 11.98 4.61 4.19
N LEU A 272 12.07 3.36 4.67
CA LEU A 272 12.98 2.36 4.11
C LEU A 272 12.65 2.03 2.65
N LEU A 273 11.36 1.90 2.30
CA LEU A 273 10.92 1.61 0.94
C LEU A 273 11.13 2.81 0.01
N ALA A 274 10.87 4.03 0.46
CA ALA A 274 11.14 5.23 -0.31
C ALA A 274 12.64 5.40 -0.57
N SER A 275 13.48 5.17 0.44
CA SER A 275 14.94 5.19 0.32
C SER A 275 15.43 4.13 -0.69
N ASP A 276 14.91 2.89 -0.60
CA ASP A 276 15.27 1.83 -1.55
C ASP A 276 14.83 2.19 -2.98
N THR A 277 13.62 2.75 -3.14
CA THR A 277 13.12 3.19 -4.44
C THR A 277 13.99 4.28 -5.08
N LEU A 278 14.45 5.27 -4.30
CA LEU A 278 15.30 6.36 -4.78
C LEU A 278 16.73 5.89 -5.11
N THR A 279 17.27 4.97 -4.32
CA THR A 279 18.69 4.56 -4.42
C THR A 279 18.90 3.32 -5.28
N GLY A 280 17.84 2.56 -5.58
CA GLY A 280 17.95 1.28 -6.30
C GLY A 280 18.80 0.24 -5.56
N ARG A 281 18.86 0.30 -4.22
CA ARG A 281 19.73 -0.53 -3.39
C ARG A 281 19.43 -2.03 -3.52
N THR A 282 18.15 -2.38 -3.62
CA THR A 282 17.70 -3.77 -3.84
C THR A 282 16.87 -3.89 -5.10
N ALA A 283 16.71 -5.12 -5.61
CA ALA A 283 15.79 -5.36 -6.72
C ALA A 283 14.30 -5.17 -6.31
N GLY A 284 14.00 -5.09 -5.01
CA GLY A 284 12.68 -4.72 -4.48
C GLY A 284 12.27 -3.29 -4.82
N SER A 285 13.23 -2.39 -5.02
CA SER A 285 13.00 -1.00 -5.44
C SER A 285 12.17 -0.88 -6.71
N GLN A 286 12.28 -1.85 -7.63
CA GLN A 286 11.55 -1.87 -8.90
C GLN A 286 10.04 -2.11 -8.73
N LEU A 287 9.60 -2.51 -7.55
CA LEU A 287 8.19 -2.81 -7.28
C LEU A 287 7.26 -1.62 -7.57
N PHE A 288 7.73 -0.41 -7.31
CA PHE A 288 6.97 0.84 -7.47
C PHE A 288 7.39 1.67 -8.70
N LEU A 289 8.28 1.16 -9.55
CA LEU A 289 8.72 1.88 -10.76
C LEU A 289 7.87 1.53 -11.99
N ALA A 290 7.91 2.35 -13.04
CA ALA A 290 7.01 2.28 -14.19
C ALA A 290 7.13 0.99 -15.04
N ASP A 291 8.30 0.38 -15.10
CA ASP A 291 8.59 -0.83 -15.92
C ASP A 291 8.28 -2.14 -15.16
N ARG A 292 7.06 -2.28 -14.67
CA ARG A 292 6.59 -3.41 -13.84
C ARG A 292 6.21 -4.64 -14.63
#